data_bb011b36ae59e584b2088f352d6fc4f9
#
_entry.id   bb011b36ae59e584b2088f352d6fc4f9
#
_cell.length_a   1.000
_cell.length_b   1.000
_cell.length_c   1.000
_cell.angle_alpha   90.00
_cell.angle_beta   90.00
_cell.angle_gamma   90.00
#
_symmetry.space_group_name_H-M   'P 1'
#
loop_
_entity.id
_entity.type
_entity.pdbx_description
1 polymer ?
#
loop_
_entity_poly.entity_id
_entity_poly.type
_entity_poly.pdbx_seq_one_letter_code
_entity_poly.pdbx_strand_id
1 'polypeptide(L)'
;QQCSHSYYTPTTCGGGSSGGSAVGLLAPPGGLSGRSANPGGSDIQMTQSPSSLSASVGDRVTITCRASQSVRTDVGWYQQKPGKAPKLLIYYSSNRYTGVPSRFSGSGSGTDFTLTISSLQPEDFATYYCQQDYSSPYTFGQGTKLEIKRTVAAPSVFIFPPSDEQLKSGTASVVCLLNNFYPREAKVQWKVPRTLQSGNSQESVTEQDSKDSTYSLSSTLTLSKADYEKHKVYACEVTHQGLSSPVTKSFNRGEC
;
A
#
# COMPACT_ATOMS: atom_id res chain seq x y z
N GLN A 1 28.26 13.57 -25.73
CA GLN A 1 27.90 14.46 -24.63
C GLN A 1 27.95 13.63 -23.34
N GLN A 2 28.89 14.01 -22.49
CA GLN A 2 29.22 13.30 -21.25
C GLN A 2 28.18 13.57 -20.18
N CYS A 3 27.62 12.52 -19.58
CA CYS A 3 26.89 12.60 -18.31
C CYS A 3 27.85 12.31 -17.17
N SER A 4 28.08 13.32 -16.34
CA SER A 4 28.93 13.25 -15.16
C SER A 4 28.23 12.46 -14.04
N HIS A 5 28.87 11.41 -13.58
CA HIS A 5 28.48 10.68 -12.38
C HIS A 5 29.11 11.33 -11.14
N SER A 6 28.27 11.75 -10.21
CA SER A 6 28.69 12.17 -8.88
C SER A 6 28.58 10.96 -7.93
N TYR A 7 29.72 10.52 -7.42
CA TYR A 7 29.81 9.45 -6.43
C TYR A 7 29.73 10.04 -5.02
N TYR A 8 28.81 9.55 -4.21
CA TYR A 8 28.83 9.74 -2.76
C TYR A 8 29.47 8.51 -2.12
N THR A 9 30.58 8.74 -1.43
CA THR A 9 31.26 7.74 -0.60
C THR A 9 30.68 7.78 0.81
N PRO A 10 30.38 6.64 1.46
CA PRO A 10 30.01 6.64 2.86
C PRO A 10 31.27 6.62 3.75
N THR A 11 31.34 7.57 4.67
CA THR A 11 32.39 7.64 5.67
C THR A 11 32.07 6.68 6.82
N THR A 12 32.96 5.75 7.07
CA THR A 12 32.95 4.86 8.24
C THR A 12 33.46 5.61 9.45
N CYS A 13 32.69 5.67 10.53
CA CYS A 13 33.17 6.03 11.85
C CYS A 13 33.37 4.79 12.70
N GLY A 14 34.61 4.59 13.11
CA GLY A 14 35.08 3.52 13.94
C GLY A 14 34.70 3.64 15.41
N GLY A 15 34.84 2.54 16.12
CA GLY A 15 34.36 2.27 17.44
C GLY A 15 35.09 2.98 18.60
N GLY A 16 34.48 2.89 19.76
CA GLY A 16 35.01 3.28 21.06
C GLY A 16 34.14 2.70 22.16
N SER A 17 34.58 1.61 22.74
CA SER A 17 34.01 1.03 23.96
C SER A 17 34.53 1.79 25.19
N SER A 18 33.67 2.11 26.14
CA SER A 18 34.00 2.12 27.58
C SER A 18 32.75 2.26 28.44
N GLY A 19 32.63 1.43 29.37
CA GLY A 19 31.92 1.15 30.52
C GLY A 19 31.54 2.33 31.45
N GLY A 20 30.47 2.12 32.20
CA GLY A 20 30.21 2.97 33.36
C GLY A 20 28.74 2.94 33.84
N SER A 21 28.53 2.21 34.90
CA SER A 21 27.63 2.45 36.03
C SER A 21 26.13 2.66 35.81
N ALA A 22 25.40 1.69 36.28
CA ALA A 22 23.99 1.82 36.66
C ALA A 22 23.79 2.89 37.73
N VAL A 23 23.00 3.92 37.43
CA VAL A 23 22.40 4.81 38.42
C VAL A 23 20.90 4.49 38.47
N GLY A 24 20.50 3.90 39.58
CA GLY A 24 19.09 3.68 39.89
C GLY A 24 18.34 4.98 40.02
N LEU A 25 17.37 5.22 39.17
CA LEU A 25 16.39 6.27 39.34
C LEU A 25 15.19 5.71 40.12
N LEU A 26 15.08 6.12 41.38
CA LEU A 26 13.89 5.95 42.20
C LEU A 26 12.71 6.66 41.53
N ALA A 27 11.68 5.91 41.19
CA ALA A 27 10.39 6.44 40.79
C ALA A 27 9.67 7.09 42.00
N PRO A 28 8.99 8.24 41.82
CA PRO A 28 8.17 8.81 42.88
C PRO A 28 6.90 7.98 43.08
N PRO A 29 6.37 7.86 44.31
CA PRO A 29 5.11 7.22 44.57
C PRO A 29 3.96 8.17 44.21
N GLY A 30 3.54 8.15 42.97
CA GLY A 30 2.32 8.78 42.50
C GLY A 30 1.37 7.72 42.04
N GLY A 31 0.30 7.48 42.81
CA GLY A 31 -0.71 6.47 42.50
C GLY A 31 -1.37 6.72 41.17
N LEU A 32 -0.97 5.92 40.15
CA LEU A 32 -1.80 5.67 39.02
C LEU A 32 -2.93 4.75 39.50
N SER A 33 -4.12 5.31 39.55
CA SER A 33 -5.37 4.55 39.65
C SER A 33 -5.34 3.49 38.55
N GLY A 34 -4.90 2.29 38.91
CA GLY A 34 -4.89 1.14 38.01
C GLY A 34 -6.32 0.85 37.58
N ARG A 35 -6.66 1.16 36.34
CA ARG A 35 -7.80 0.52 35.68
C ARG A 35 -7.45 -0.95 35.58
N SER A 36 -8.16 -1.74 36.37
CA SER A 36 -8.01 -3.19 36.47
C SER A 36 -8.05 -3.80 35.07
N ALA A 37 -6.95 -4.43 34.67
CA ALA A 37 -7.03 -5.45 33.62
C ALA A 37 -8.05 -6.49 34.08
N ASN A 38 -9.04 -6.78 33.26
CA ASN A 38 -10.11 -7.72 33.58
C ASN A 38 -9.53 -9.14 33.58
N PRO A 39 -9.23 -9.77 34.72
CA PRO A 39 -8.64 -11.10 34.71
C PRO A 39 -9.75 -12.13 34.42
N GLY A 40 -9.90 -12.49 33.13
CA GLY A 40 -10.85 -13.51 32.67
C GLY A 40 -11.88 -13.03 31.64
N GLY A 41 -11.84 -11.75 31.21
CA GLY A 41 -12.65 -11.28 30.10
C GLY A 41 -11.89 -11.45 28.78
N SER A 42 -12.56 -11.88 27.72
CA SER A 42 -11.98 -11.85 26.38
C SER A 42 -11.73 -10.41 25.94
N ASP A 43 -10.64 -10.19 25.16
CA ASP A 43 -10.31 -8.90 24.59
C ASP A 43 -11.48 -8.32 23.79
N ILE A 44 -11.65 -7.00 23.83
CA ILE A 44 -12.69 -6.34 23.05
C ILE A 44 -12.33 -6.44 21.57
N GLN A 45 -13.23 -7.05 20.79
CA GLN A 45 -13.08 -7.17 19.35
C GLN A 45 -13.70 -5.95 18.67
N MET A 46 -12.98 -5.35 17.72
CA MET A 46 -13.47 -4.29 16.86
C MET A 46 -13.67 -4.85 15.46
N THR A 47 -14.93 -4.92 14.99
CA THR A 47 -15.27 -5.44 13.67
C THR A 47 -15.63 -4.28 12.75
N GLN A 48 -14.86 -4.11 11.68
CA GLN A 48 -14.97 -3.00 10.75
C GLN A 48 -15.61 -3.47 9.44
N SER A 49 -16.46 -2.62 8.83
CA SER A 49 -17.18 -2.94 7.61
C SER A 49 -17.34 -1.67 6.74
N PRO A 50 -17.18 -1.80 5.41
CA PRO A 50 -16.69 -2.97 4.68
C PRO A 50 -15.17 -3.14 4.84
N SER A 51 -14.62 -4.28 4.38
CA SER A 51 -13.16 -4.49 4.35
C SER A 51 -12.47 -3.69 3.26
N SER A 52 -13.19 -3.41 2.17
CA SER A 52 -12.75 -2.55 1.07
C SER A 52 -13.93 -1.89 0.40
N LEU A 53 -13.72 -0.72 -0.18
CA LEU A 53 -14.74 -0.04 -0.96
C LEU A 53 -14.10 0.85 -2.02
N SER A 54 -14.85 1.09 -3.09
CA SER A 54 -14.47 1.95 -4.20
C SER A 54 -15.54 3.03 -4.36
N ALA A 55 -15.13 4.29 -4.39
CA ALA A 55 -16.04 5.43 -4.50
C ALA A 55 -15.42 6.54 -5.36
N SER A 56 -16.29 7.36 -5.97
CA SER A 56 -15.88 8.46 -6.84
C SER A 56 -15.59 9.72 -6.03
N VAL A 57 -14.75 10.59 -6.59
CA VAL A 57 -14.51 11.93 -6.03
C VAL A 57 -15.83 12.68 -5.88
N GLY A 58 -16.02 13.28 -4.73
CA GLY A 58 -17.27 13.96 -4.38
C GLY A 58 -18.30 13.10 -3.66
N ASP A 59 -18.16 11.77 -3.69
CA ASP A 59 -19.10 10.87 -3.02
C ASP A 59 -19.01 10.99 -1.49
N ARG A 60 -20.11 10.62 -0.83
CA ARG A 60 -20.16 10.40 0.61
C ARG A 60 -19.80 8.95 0.92
N VAL A 61 -18.81 8.76 1.76
CA VAL A 61 -18.33 7.44 2.18
C VAL A 61 -18.61 7.24 3.66
N THR A 62 -19.11 6.06 4.01
CA THR A 62 -19.40 5.64 5.39
C THR A 62 -18.70 4.33 5.69
N ILE A 63 -17.91 4.31 6.77
CA ILE A 63 -17.24 3.13 7.30
C ILE A 63 -17.79 2.89 8.71
N THR A 64 -18.20 1.66 9.00
CA THR A 64 -18.76 1.27 10.29
C THR A 64 -17.78 0.41 11.08
N CYS A 65 -17.85 0.52 12.39
CA CYS A 65 -17.06 -0.24 13.33
C CYS A 65 -17.94 -0.66 14.49
N ARG A 66 -17.93 -1.96 14.82
CA ARG A 66 -18.70 -2.53 15.94
C ARG A 66 -17.77 -3.12 16.97
N ALA A 67 -17.94 -2.70 18.23
CA ALA A 67 -17.26 -3.30 19.38
C ALA A 67 -18.05 -4.51 19.92
N SER A 68 -17.35 -5.54 20.37
CA SER A 68 -17.96 -6.75 20.95
C SER A 68 -18.68 -6.48 22.27
N GLN A 69 -18.35 -5.38 22.93
CA GLN A 69 -19.04 -4.87 24.13
C GLN A 69 -18.95 -3.35 24.17
N SER A 70 -19.72 -2.70 25.03
CA SER A 70 -19.73 -1.24 25.12
C SER A 70 -18.34 -0.69 25.46
N VAL A 71 -17.89 0.26 24.65
CA VAL A 71 -16.65 1.04 24.83
C VAL A 71 -16.97 2.53 25.06
N ARG A 72 -18.21 2.85 25.37
CA ARG A 72 -18.71 4.22 25.55
C ARG A 72 -18.45 5.09 24.31
N THR A 73 -17.64 6.14 24.44
CA THR A 73 -17.19 6.98 23.32
C THR A 73 -15.68 6.88 23.09
N ASP A 74 -15.03 5.90 23.72
CA ASP A 74 -13.58 5.75 23.72
C ASP A 74 -13.12 5.04 22.41
N VAL A 75 -13.40 5.68 21.25
CA VAL A 75 -13.04 5.19 19.92
C VAL A 75 -12.33 6.28 19.14
N GLY A 76 -11.22 5.90 18.53
CA GLY A 76 -10.47 6.71 17.59
C GLY A 76 -10.53 6.15 16.18
N TRP A 77 -10.39 7.02 15.19
CA TRP A 77 -10.26 6.67 13.79
C TRP A 77 -8.93 7.16 13.22
N TYR A 78 -8.27 6.29 12.47
CA TYR A 78 -6.95 6.53 11.90
C TYR A 78 -6.98 6.35 10.39
N GLN A 79 -6.17 7.15 9.70
CA GLN A 79 -5.88 7.01 8.27
C GLN A 79 -4.43 6.57 8.11
N GLN A 80 -4.21 5.52 7.33
CA GLN A 80 -2.86 5.07 6.98
C GLN A 80 -2.71 5.00 5.47
N LYS A 81 -1.78 5.79 4.94
CA LYS A 81 -1.35 5.73 3.55
C LYS A 81 -0.22 4.72 3.37
N PRO A 82 -0.06 4.13 2.17
CA PRO A 82 0.98 3.14 1.92
C PRO A 82 2.37 3.62 2.32
N GLY A 83 3.09 2.80 3.09
CA GLY A 83 4.44 3.10 3.55
C GLY A 83 4.56 4.21 4.58
N LYS A 84 3.45 4.73 5.12
CA LYS A 84 3.39 5.80 6.10
C LYS A 84 2.82 5.32 7.43
N ALA A 85 3.14 6.05 8.49
CA ALA A 85 2.53 5.82 9.81
C ALA A 85 1.05 6.21 9.81
N PRO A 86 0.21 5.56 10.62
CA PRO A 86 -1.18 5.98 10.81
C PRO A 86 -1.26 7.41 11.36
N LYS A 87 -2.26 8.15 10.90
CA LYS A 87 -2.57 9.51 11.40
C LYS A 87 -3.93 9.50 12.09
N LEU A 88 -4.03 10.12 13.26
CA LEU A 88 -5.29 10.28 13.97
C LEU A 88 -6.20 11.26 13.22
N LEU A 89 -7.42 10.84 12.95
CA LEU A 89 -8.46 11.67 12.35
C LEU A 89 -9.48 12.15 13.39
N ILE A 90 -10.03 11.21 14.15
CA ILE A 90 -11.11 11.39 15.11
C ILE A 90 -10.72 10.75 16.42
N TYR A 91 -11.01 11.41 17.53
CA TYR A 91 -10.84 10.87 18.88
C TYR A 91 -12.13 11.07 19.70
N TYR A 92 -12.31 10.26 20.72
CA TYR A 92 -13.54 10.22 21.50
C TYR A 92 -14.80 10.19 20.63
N SER A 93 -14.79 9.30 19.62
CA SER A 93 -15.88 9.01 18.71
C SER A 93 -16.20 10.14 17.71
N SER A 94 -16.23 11.41 18.12
CA SER A 94 -16.77 12.51 17.30
C SER A 94 -15.88 13.75 17.20
N ASN A 95 -14.75 13.80 17.89
CA ASN A 95 -13.88 14.99 17.89
C ASN A 95 -12.83 14.87 16.79
N ARG A 96 -12.80 15.86 15.91
CA ARG A 96 -11.82 15.94 14.83
C ARG A 96 -10.48 16.42 15.39
N TYR A 97 -9.40 15.68 15.09
CA TYR A 97 -8.04 16.06 15.49
C TYR A 97 -7.56 17.31 14.72
N THR A 98 -6.65 18.07 15.31
CA THR A 98 -6.11 19.31 14.73
C THR A 98 -5.55 19.09 13.33
N GLY A 99 -5.96 19.95 12.38
CA GLY A 99 -5.51 19.91 11.00
C GLY A 99 -6.26 18.91 10.10
N VAL A 100 -7.16 18.10 10.66
CA VAL A 100 -7.97 17.17 9.87
C VAL A 100 -9.05 17.95 9.10
N PRO A 101 -9.20 17.73 7.79
CA PRO A 101 -10.21 18.41 6.98
C PRO A 101 -11.63 18.18 7.49
N SER A 102 -12.48 19.20 7.34
CA SER A 102 -13.87 19.18 7.84
C SER A 102 -14.78 18.13 7.18
N ARG A 103 -14.37 17.57 6.02
CA ARG A 103 -15.10 16.48 5.37
C ARG A 103 -15.08 15.16 6.16
N PHE A 104 -14.16 15.01 7.08
CA PHE A 104 -14.10 13.86 8.00
C PHE A 104 -14.93 14.13 9.23
N SER A 105 -15.80 13.20 9.59
CA SER A 105 -16.60 13.25 10.81
C SER A 105 -16.78 11.85 11.38
N GLY A 106 -16.89 11.78 12.70
CA GLY A 106 -17.15 10.54 13.41
C GLY A 106 -18.43 10.65 14.25
N SER A 107 -19.07 9.53 14.48
CA SER A 107 -20.25 9.41 15.34
C SER A 107 -20.34 8.03 15.98
N GLY A 108 -21.17 7.93 16.98
CA GLY A 108 -21.47 6.66 17.66
C GLY A 108 -21.14 6.67 19.14
N SER A 109 -21.70 5.69 19.83
CA SER A 109 -21.46 5.43 21.25
C SER A 109 -21.84 3.98 21.58
N GLY A 110 -21.31 3.45 22.67
CA GLY A 110 -21.61 2.10 23.07
C GLY A 110 -20.87 1.07 22.23
N THR A 111 -21.53 0.46 21.26
CA THR A 111 -20.97 -0.59 20.41
C THR A 111 -20.86 -0.21 18.94
N ASP A 112 -21.60 0.78 18.47
CA ASP A 112 -21.67 1.10 17.03
C ASP A 112 -21.09 2.49 16.75
N PHE A 113 -20.12 2.52 15.84
CA PHE A 113 -19.36 3.73 15.46
C PHE A 113 -19.26 3.87 13.96
N THR A 114 -19.19 5.11 13.51
CA THR A 114 -19.19 5.44 12.08
C THR A 114 -18.18 6.54 11.80
N LEU A 115 -17.35 6.32 10.77
CA LEU A 115 -16.55 7.37 10.12
C LEU A 115 -17.23 7.76 8.81
N THR A 116 -17.41 9.04 8.59
CA THR A 116 -17.99 9.59 7.36
C THR A 116 -17.02 10.54 6.69
N ILE A 117 -16.86 10.39 5.37
CA ILE A 117 -16.17 11.35 4.50
C ILE A 117 -17.26 11.94 3.62
N SER A 118 -17.59 13.23 3.81
CA SER A 118 -18.77 13.85 3.15
C SER A 118 -18.57 14.17 1.67
N SER A 119 -17.32 14.39 1.24
CA SER A 119 -16.97 14.70 -0.15
C SER A 119 -15.57 14.17 -0.41
N LEU A 120 -15.50 12.96 -0.95
CA LEU A 120 -14.25 12.22 -1.14
C LEU A 120 -13.32 12.97 -2.09
N GLN A 121 -12.04 13.06 -1.72
CA GLN A 121 -10.97 13.65 -2.53
C GLN A 121 -9.97 12.56 -2.96
N PRO A 122 -9.23 12.76 -4.07
CA PRO A 122 -8.25 11.77 -4.54
C PRO A 122 -7.19 11.43 -3.50
N GLU A 123 -6.78 12.38 -2.68
CA GLU A 123 -5.82 12.18 -1.58
C GLU A 123 -6.37 11.38 -0.41
N ASP A 124 -7.66 11.08 -0.38
CA ASP A 124 -8.28 10.27 0.68
C ASP A 124 -8.08 8.76 0.48
N PHE A 125 -7.46 8.34 -0.64
CA PHE A 125 -7.02 6.96 -0.81
C PHE A 125 -6.12 6.54 0.35
N ALA A 126 -6.54 5.54 1.09
CA ALA A 126 -5.85 5.04 2.28
C ALA A 126 -6.56 3.80 2.84
N THR A 127 -5.99 3.21 3.87
CA THR A 127 -6.68 2.27 4.74
C THR A 127 -7.08 2.98 6.03
N TYR A 128 -8.32 2.81 6.45
CA TYR A 128 -8.89 3.43 7.65
C TYR A 128 -9.09 2.39 8.72
N TYR A 129 -8.75 2.74 9.96
CA TYR A 129 -8.86 1.86 11.12
C TYR A 129 -9.64 2.54 12.24
N CYS A 130 -10.56 1.81 12.87
CA CYS A 130 -11.11 2.17 14.17
C CYS A 130 -10.28 1.52 15.29
N GLN A 131 -10.28 2.12 16.47
CA GLN A 131 -9.59 1.62 17.65
C GLN A 131 -10.40 1.95 18.89
N GLN A 132 -10.49 1.01 19.83
CA GLN A 132 -10.99 1.30 21.19
C GLN A 132 -9.81 1.52 22.15
N ASP A 133 -9.93 2.53 22.99
CA ASP A 133 -9.03 2.78 24.11
C ASP A 133 -9.76 2.79 25.47
N TYR A 134 -10.90 2.11 25.50
CA TYR A 134 -11.73 1.91 26.69
C TYR A 134 -11.05 1.00 27.71
N SER A 135 -10.50 -0.12 27.27
CA SER A 135 -9.78 -1.05 28.14
C SER A 135 -8.62 -1.73 27.42
N SER A 136 -7.57 -2.03 28.17
CA SER A 136 -6.42 -2.79 27.73
C SER A 136 -6.75 -4.29 27.56
N PRO A 137 -6.25 -4.98 26.52
CA PRO A 137 -5.42 -4.42 25.45
C PRO A 137 -6.24 -3.55 24.49
N TYR A 138 -5.65 -2.40 24.07
CA TYR A 138 -6.30 -1.54 23.08
C TYR A 138 -6.28 -2.21 21.72
N THR A 139 -7.47 -2.39 21.14
CA THR A 139 -7.65 -3.19 19.92
C THR A 139 -8.11 -2.34 18.74
N PHE A 140 -7.69 -2.74 17.54
CA PHE A 140 -8.03 -2.11 16.28
C PHE A 140 -9.04 -2.97 15.50
N GLY A 141 -9.84 -2.32 14.65
CA GLY A 141 -10.51 -2.99 13.55
C GLY A 141 -9.51 -3.51 12.52
N GLN A 142 -9.94 -4.42 11.67
CA GLN A 142 -9.09 -5.03 10.63
C GLN A 142 -8.74 -4.10 9.46
N GLY A 143 -9.34 -2.92 9.42
CA GLY A 143 -9.14 -1.92 8.38
C GLY A 143 -10.16 -1.96 7.25
N THR A 144 -10.35 -0.81 6.62
CA THR A 144 -11.13 -0.62 5.40
C THR A 144 -10.23 0.03 4.37
N LYS A 145 -9.94 -0.67 3.28
CA LYS A 145 -9.17 -0.11 2.17
C LYS A 145 -10.11 0.69 1.25
N LEU A 146 -9.85 1.98 1.10
CA LEU A 146 -10.60 2.87 0.25
C LEU A 146 -9.85 3.11 -1.07
N GLU A 147 -10.46 2.68 -2.17
CA GLU A 147 -10.03 2.99 -3.53
C GLU A 147 -10.86 4.15 -4.11
N ILE A 148 -10.22 5.05 -4.83
CA ILE A 148 -10.91 6.11 -5.56
C ILE A 148 -11.32 5.56 -6.93
N LYS A 149 -12.64 5.53 -7.19
CA LYS A 149 -13.21 5.16 -8.49
C LYS A 149 -13.09 6.32 -9.46
N ARG A 150 -12.60 6.04 -10.67
CA ARG A 150 -12.44 7.02 -11.74
C ARG A 150 -12.87 6.42 -13.09
N THR A 151 -12.84 7.22 -14.12
CA THR A 151 -13.05 6.75 -15.50
C THR A 151 -11.98 5.77 -15.94
N VAL A 152 -12.33 4.86 -16.81
CA VAL A 152 -11.39 3.89 -17.38
C VAL A 152 -10.24 4.62 -18.08
N ALA A 153 -9.02 4.19 -17.82
CA ALA A 153 -7.81 4.69 -18.48
C ALA A 153 -6.99 3.48 -18.98
N ALA A 154 -6.71 3.47 -20.27
CA ALA A 154 -5.88 2.44 -20.88
C ALA A 154 -4.41 2.59 -20.45
N PRO A 155 -3.67 1.49 -20.25
CA PRO A 155 -2.26 1.57 -19.95
C PRO A 155 -1.43 2.02 -21.15
N SER A 156 -0.37 2.78 -20.89
CA SER A 156 0.76 2.92 -21.80
C SER A 156 1.71 1.75 -21.55
N VAL A 157 2.07 1.02 -22.59
CA VAL A 157 2.83 -0.23 -22.48
C VAL A 157 4.25 -0.04 -23.03
N PHE A 158 5.24 -0.47 -22.25
CA PHE A 158 6.66 -0.42 -22.61
C PHE A 158 7.32 -1.76 -22.30
N ILE A 159 8.24 -2.19 -23.16
CA ILE A 159 9.06 -3.39 -22.93
C ILE A 159 10.54 -2.99 -22.85
N PHE A 160 11.27 -3.61 -21.94
CA PHE A 160 12.69 -3.35 -21.71
C PHE A 160 13.47 -4.67 -21.77
N PRO A 161 14.48 -4.76 -22.66
CA PRO A 161 15.39 -5.90 -22.67
C PRO A 161 16.28 -5.90 -21.43
N PRO A 162 16.89 -7.04 -21.08
CA PRO A 162 17.89 -7.09 -20.02
C PRO A 162 19.10 -6.24 -20.38
N SER A 163 19.74 -5.65 -19.35
CA SER A 163 20.98 -4.93 -19.54
C SER A 163 22.16 -5.86 -19.84
N ASP A 164 23.13 -5.37 -20.58
CA ASP A 164 24.38 -6.13 -20.83
C ASP A 164 25.12 -6.47 -19.54
N GLU A 165 25.07 -5.59 -18.56
CA GLU A 165 25.66 -5.81 -17.24
C GLU A 165 25.00 -7.00 -16.52
N GLN A 166 23.66 -7.09 -16.53
CA GLN A 166 22.95 -8.24 -15.94
C GLN A 166 23.31 -9.54 -16.65
N LEU A 167 23.39 -9.53 -17.98
CA LEU A 167 23.73 -10.71 -18.77
C LEU A 167 25.12 -11.28 -18.41
N LYS A 168 26.07 -10.44 -18.02
CA LYS A 168 27.39 -10.88 -17.53
C LYS A 168 27.27 -11.71 -16.25
N SER A 169 26.23 -11.50 -15.44
CA SER A 169 25.99 -12.28 -14.23
C SER A 169 25.31 -13.63 -14.46
N GLY A 170 24.90 -13.93 -15.68
CA GLY A 170 24.26 -15.20 -16.06
C GLY A 170 22.74 -15.21 -15.96
N THR A 171 22.09 -14.07 -15.68
CA THR A 171 20.63 -13.93 -15.56
C THR A 171 20.12 -12.87 -16.54
N ALA A 172 18.91 -13.06 -17.04
CA ALA A 172 18.22 -12.10 -17.91
C ALA A 172 16.84 -11.78 -17.34
N SER A 173 16.59 -10.51 -17.04
CA SER A 173 15.26 -10.00 -16.68
C SER A 173 14.71 -9.15 -17.82
N VAL A 174 13.56 -9.56 -18.36
CA VAL A 174 12.79 -8.80 -19.34
C VAL A 174 11.63 -8.16 -18.62
N VAL A 175 11.44 -6.85 -18.77
CA VAL A 175 10.42 -6.10 -18.02
C VAL A 175 9.38 -5.53 -18.97
N CYS A 176 8.12 -5.75 -18.65
CA CYS A 176 6.97 -5.10 -19.29
C CYS A 176 6.35 -4.12 -18.30
N LEU A 177 6.24 -2.84 -18.67
CA LEU A 177 5.65 -1.79 -17.86
C LEU A 177 4.29 -1.40 -18.44
N LEU A 178 3.25 -1.42 -17.58
CA LEU A 178 1.94 -0.84 -17.83
C LEU A 178 1.82 0.42 -16.98
N ASN A 179 1.67 1.56 -17.61
CA ASN A 179 1.71 2.84 -16.92
C ASN A 179 0.36 3.56 -16.92
N ASN A 180 -0.04 4.06 -15.76
CA ASN A 180 -1.18 4.98 -15.55
C ASN A 180 -2.50 4.43 -16.11
N PHE A 181 -2.96 3.31 -15.62
CA PHE A 181 -4.22 2.68 -16.03
C PHE A 181 -5.24 2.57 -14.88
N TYR A 182 -6.51 2.43 -15.24
CA TYR A 182 -7.62 2.15 -14.33
C TYR A 182 -8.72 1.39 -15.08
N PRO A 183 -9.37 0.36 -14.52
CA PRO A 183 -9.18 -0.20 -13.18
C PRO A 183 -7.89 -1.02 -13.03
N ARG A 184 -7.66 -1.52 -11.81
CA ARG A 184 -6.42 -2.25 -11.43
C ARG A 184 -6.24 -3.56 -12.18
N GLU A 185 -7.34 -4.21 -12.56
CA GLU A 185 -7.34 -5.50 -13.25
C GLU A 185 -6.73 -5.35 -14.64
N ALA A 186 -5.64 -6.05 -14.86
CA ALA A 186 -4.94 -6.13 -16.14
C ALA A 186 -4.33 -7.53 -16.29
N LYS A 187 -4.24 -7.99 -17.52
CA LYS A 187 -3.63 -9.28 -17.85
C LYS A 187 -2.38 -9.05 -18.70
N VAL A 188 -1.24 -9.57 -18.24
CA VAL A 188 0.03 -9.55 -18.97
C VAL A 188 0.41 -10.97 -19.31
N GLN A 189 0.64 -11.25 -20.59
CA GLN A 189 1.12 -12.53 -21.09
C GLN A 189 2.46 -12.34 -21.78
N TRP A 190 3.43 -13.16 -21.39
CA TRP A 190 4.72 -13.21 -22.05
C TRP A 190 4.66 -14.21 -23.20
N LYS A 191 5.07 -13.77 -24.39
CA LYS A 191 5.14 -14.59 -25.58
C LYS A 191 6.58 -14.65 -26.07
N VAL A 192 7.11 -15.85 -26.08
CA VAL A 192 8.37 -16.18 -26.76
C VAL A 192 7.99 -17.12 -27.89
N PRO A 193 8.56 -17.04 -29.11
CA PRO A 193 8.11 -17.81 -30.25
C PRO A 193 7.90 -19.29 -29.92
N ARG A 194 6.69 -19.78 -30.23
CA ARG A 194 6.18 -21.14 -30.06
C ARG A 194 5.85 -21.57 -28.63
N THR A 195 6.06 -20.72 -27.59
CA THR A 195 5.75 -21.09 -26.20
C THR A 195 5.16 -19.90 -25.46
N LEU A 196 3.96 -20.08 -24.87
CA LEU A 196 3.43 -19.17 -23.87
C LEU A 196 4.20 -19.39 -22.58
N GLN A 197 4.83 -18.34 -22.03
CA GLN A 197 5.58 -18.45 -20.79
C GLN A 197 4.64 -18.50 -19.58
N SER A 198 4.89 -19.45 -18.70
CA SER A 198 4.12 -19.67 -17.47
C SER A 198 5.03 -20.00 -16.31
N GLY A 199 4.78 -19.39 -15.14
CA GLY A 199 5.47 -19.69 -13.90
C GLY A 199 6.85 -19.05 -13.71
N ASN A 200 7.36 -18.28 -14.69
CA ASN A 200 8.67 -17.62 -14.66
C ASN A 200 8.58 -16.09 -14.68
N SER A 201 7.41 -15.53 -14.45
CA SER A 201 7.18 -14.09 -14.36
C SER A 201 6.60 -13.71 -13.01
N GLN A 202 6.91 -12.50 -12.57
CA GLN A 202 6.37 -11.89 -11.35
C GLN A 202 5.85 -10.50 -11.66
N GLU A 203 4.74 -10.15 -11.04
CA GLU A 203 4.11 -8.84 -11.17
C GLU A 203 4.21 -8.05 -9.87
N SER A 204 4.38 -6.75 -9.99
CA SER A 204 4.27 -5.78 -8.91
C SER A 204 3.38 -4.63 -9.37
N VAL A 205 2.42 -4.26 -8.54
CA VAL A 205 1.47 -3.17 -8.82
C VAL A 205 1.70 -2.05 -7.80
N THR A 206 1.72 -0.82 -8.27
CA THR A 206 1.77 0.35 -7.39
C THR A 206 0.46 0.48 -6.60
N GLU A 207 0.51 1.22 -5.50
CA GLU A 207 -0.71 1.74 -4.90
C GLU A 207 -1.32 2.81 -5.83
N GLN A 208 -2.59 3.08 -5.64
CA GLN A 208 -3.31 4.06 -6.43
C GLN A 208 -2.67 5.44 -6.30
N ASP A 209 -2.46 6.12 -7.41
CA ASP A 209 -1.87 7.47 -7.41
C ASP A 209 -2.81 8.48 -6.72
N SER A 210 -2.24 9.32 -5.86
CA SER A 210 -3.01 10.27 -5.06
C SER A 210 -3.53 11.47 -5.84
N LYS A 211 -3.07 11.68 -7.09
CA LYS A 211 -3.46 12.80 -7.94
C LYS A 211 -4.42 12.39 -9.04
N ASP A 212 -4.08 11.33 -9.79
CA ASP A 212 -4.86 10.89 -10.95
C ASP A 212 -5.62 9.58 -10.72
N SER A 213 -5.45 8.94 -9.57
CA SER A 213 -6.13 7.71 -9.16
C SER A 213 -5.87 6.50 -10.07
N THR A 214 -4.74 6.48 -10.74
CA THR A 214 -4.31 5.37 -11.61
C THR A 214 -3.39 4.40 -10.91
N TYR A 215 -3.18 3.25 -11.53
CA TYR A 215 -2.20 2.23 -11.16
C TYR A 215 -1.10 2.12 -12.21
N SER A 216 0.05 1.60 -11.81
CA SER A 216 1.09 1.14 -12.72
C SER A 216 1.53 -0.26 -12.31
N LEU A 217 1.92 -1.07 -13.28
CA LEU A 217 2.26 -2.48 -13.07
C LEU A 217 3.54 -2.80 -13.83
N SER A 218 4.44 -3.51 -13.17
CA SER A 218 5.57 -4.15 -13.83
C SER A 218 5.40 -5.66 -13.83
N SER A 219 5.65 -6.29 -14.98
CA SER A 219 5.79 -7.75 -15.10
C SER A 219 7.22 -8.06 -15.49
N THR A 220 7.88 -8.91 -14.72
CA THR A 220 9.29 -9.27 -14.93
C THR A 220 9.38 -10.75 -15.29
N LEU A 221 9.85 -11.03 -16.51
CA LEU A 221 10.19 -12.37 -16.95
C LEU A 221 11.66 -12.63 -16.63
N THR A 222 11.93 -13.64 -15.80
CA THR A 222 13.30 -14.01 -15.40
C THR A 222 13.71 -15.31 -16.06
N LEU A 223 14.81 -15.29 -16.80
CA LEU A 223 15.41 -16.42 -17.50
C LEU A 223 16.90 -16.52 -17.15
N SER A 224 17.47 -17.73 -17.33
CA SER A 224 18.92 -17.84 -17.40
C SER A 224 19.43 -17.16 -18.67
N LYS A 225 20.67 -16.70 -18.67
CA LYS A 225 21.30 -16.16 -19.89
C LYS A 225 21.22 -17.17 -21.06
N ALA A 226 21.48 -18.45 -20.77
CA ALA A 226 21.43 -19.52 -21.78
C ALA A 226 20.04 -19.65 -22.42
N ASP A 227 18.95 -19.59 -21.63
CA ASP A 227 17.60 -19.67 -22.14
C ASP A 227 17.20 -18.38 -22.88
N TYR A 228 17.64 -17.22 -22.39
CA TYR A 228 17.43 -15.96 -23.07
C TYR A 228 18.07 -15.94 -24.47
N GLU A 229 19.25 -16.49 -24.63
CA GLU A 229 19.98 -16.53 -25.89
C GLU A 229 19.40 -17.53 -26.92
N LYS A 230 18.51 -18.44 -26.51
CA LYS A 230 17.85 -19.41 -27.41
C LYS A 230 16.79 -18.78 -28.32
N HIS A 231 16.31 -17.57 -27.99
CA HIS A 231 15.20 -16.92 -28.71
C HIS A 231 15.59 -15.52 -29.16
N LYS A 232 15.02 -15.08 -30.27
CA LYS A 232 15.26 -13.75 -30.82
C LYS A 232 14.18 -12.75 -30.40
N VAL A 233 12.91 -13.11 -30.46
CA VAL A 233 11.78 -12.22 -30.23
C VAL A 233 11.22 -12.42 -28.84
N TYR A 234 11.08 -11.33 -28.10
CA TYR A 234 10.41 -11.27 -26.80
C TYR A 234 9.25 -10.30 -26.87
N ALA A 235 8.08 -10.72 -26.42
CA ALA A 235 6.89 -9.89 -26.45
C ALA A 235 6.09 -10.01 -25.16
N CYS A 236 5.50 -8.92 -24.71
CA CYS A 236 4.42 -8.91 -23.73
C CYS A 236 3.12 -8.47 -24.41
N GLU A 237 2.05 -9.22 -24.18
CA GLU A 237 0.70 -8.89 -24.60
C GLU A 237 -0.12 -8.46 -23.41
N VAL A 238 -0.76 -7.29 -23.52
CA VAL A 238 -1.53 -6.67 -22.44
C VAL A 238 -3.00 -6.62 -22.83
N THR A 239 -3.84 -7.15 -21.95
CA THR A 239 -5.31 -7.03 -22.04
C THR A 239 -5.79 -6.17 -20.88
N HIS A 240 -6.58 -5.15 -21.19
CA HIS A 240 -7.16 -4.26 -20.21
C HIS A 240 -8.49 -3.70 -20.71
N GLN A 241 -9.41 -3.38 -19.80
CA GLN A 241 -10.73 -2.85 -20.12
C GLN A 241 -10.68 -1.58 -21.00
N GLY A 242 -9.66 -0.76 -20.84
CA GLY A 242 -9.47 0.49 -21.60
C GLY A 242 -8.91 0.28 -23.01
N LEU A 243 -8.53 -0.94 -23.38
CA LEU A 243 -8.01 -1.29 -24.69
C LEU A 243 -9.10 -2.02 -25.51
N SER A 244 -9.33 -1.56 -26.73
CA SER A 244 -10.30 -2.19 -27.66
C SER A 244 -9.85 -3.57 -28.11
N SER A 245 -8.53 -3.80 -28.15
CA SER A 245 -7.89 -5.08 -28.45
C SER A 245 -6.58 -5.17 -27.67
N PRO A 246 -6.06 -6.40 -27.42
CA PRO A 246 -4.78 -6.56 -26.73
C PRO A 246 -3.65 -5.82 -27.43
N VAL A 247 -2.80 -5.17 -26.63
CA VAL A 247 -1.60 -4.46 -27.11
C VAL A 247 -0.38 -5.33 -26.88
N THR A 248 0.41 -5.51 -27.94
CA THR A 248 1.66 -6.26 -27.86
C THR A 248 2.85 -5.32 -28.05
N LYS A 249 3.80 -5.37 -27.14
CA LYS A 249 5.12 -4.75 -27.28
C LYS A 249 6.19 -5.83 -27.36
N SER A 250 7.14 -5.64 -28.27
CA SER A 250 8.17 -6.64 -28.51
C SER A 250 9.51 -5.98 -28.86
N PHE A 251 10.58 -6.74 -28.71
CA PHE A 251 11.90 -6.39 -29.23
C PHE A 251 12.59 -7.64 -29.77
N ASN A 252 13.58 -7.42 -30.63
CA ASN A 252 14.46 -8.47 -31.12
C ASN A 252 15.78 -8.40 -30.35
N ARG A 253 16.19 -9.50 -29.75
CA ARG A 253 17.45 -9.59 -29.03
C ARG A 253 18.62 -9.23 -29.96
N GLY A 254 19.45 -8.27 -29.53
CA GLY A 254 20.62 -7.82 -30.28
C GLY A 254 20.35 -6.76 -31.36
N GLU A 255 19.12 -6.30 -31.50
CA GLU A 255 18.77 -5.17 -32.36
C GLU A 255 18.50 -3.94 -31.47
N CYS A 256 19.22 -2.85 -31.71
CA CYS A 256 19.01 -1.58 -30.99
C CYS A 256 17.92 -0.74 -31.67
#